data_c7923ac24b8dec343a3bf155ec60db1e
#
_entry.id   c7923ac24b8dec343a3bf155ec60db1e
#
_cell.length_a   1.000
_cell.length_b   1.000
_cell.length_c   1.000
_cell.angle_alpha   90.00
_cell.angle_beta   90.00
_cell.angle_gamma   90.00
#
_symmetry.space_group_name_H-M   'P 1'
#
loop_
_entity.id
_entity.type
_entity.pdbx_description
1 polymer ?
#
loop_
_entity_poly.entity_id
_entity_poly.type
_entity_poly.pdbx_seq_one_letter_code
_entity_poly.pdbx_strand_id
1 'polypeptide(L)'
;TYVHLPMIMGKNEDGSVSKLSKRHGSTGFSDLVNDGYLPEAIINYIALLGWCPKDNQEVFTLQGLAEHFSIDGISKSQSIFDYDKLTWLNGEYLRAMTLEQFTQLAMPSYKQVFPQTDLNWEVLSSILQPRVTKLNQIADMIGFFKELPEYSAELFVNKKSKTNLENSVTMLEAAIPVLERLDTWTVEAIH
;
A
#
# COMPACT_ATOMS: atom_id res chain seq x y z
N THR A 1 -35.77 10.96 10.01
CA THR A 1 -35.72 10.34 8.68
C THR A 1 -34.99 9.01 8.77
N TYR A 2 -35.55 7.96 8.16
CA TYR A 2 -34.92 6.63 8.10
C TYR A 2 -34.54 6.35 6.65
N VAL A 3 -33.36 5.71 6.47
CA VAL A 3 -32.85 5.29 5.16
C VAL A 3 -32.50 3.81 5.21
N HIS A 4 -32.93 3.05 4.21
CA HIS A 4 -32.56 1.66 4.04
C HIS A 4 -31.46 1.58 2.98
N LEU A 5 -30.28 1.11 3.39
CA LEU A 5 -29.15 0.85 2.51
C LEU A 5 -29.20 -0.59 2.00
N PRO A 6 -28.78 -0.86 0.77
CA PRO A 6 -28.58 -2.21 0.28
C PRO A 6 -27.54 -2.97 1.09
N MET A 7 -27.63 -4.29 1.06
CA MET A 7 -26.66 -5.16 1.71
C MET A 7 -25.32 -5.11 0.99
N ILE A 8 -24.23 -5.03 1.76
CA ILE A 8 -22.87 -5.18 1.24
C ILE A 8 -22.58 -6.68 1.08
N MET A 9 -22.09 -7.04 -0.09
CA MET A 9 -21.78 -8.40 -0.49
C MET A 9 -20.25 -8.62 -0.49
N GLY A 10 -19.83 -9.85 -0.32
CA GLY A 10 -18.45 -10.29 -0.50
C GLY A 10 -18.33 -11.27 -1.66
N LYS A 11 -17.19 -11.29 -2.33
CA LYS A 11 -16.85 -12.24 -3.39
C LYS A 11 -16.21 -13.46 -2.78
N ASN A 12 -16.79 -14.64 -3.01
CA ASN A 12 -16.26 -15.92 -2.58
C ASN A 12 -15.09 -16.39 -3.51
N GLU A 13 -14.30 -17.36 -3.07
CA GLU A 13 -13.18 -17.92 -3.84
C GLU A 13 -13.62 -18.52 -5.17
N ASP A 14 -14.82 -19.07 -5.23
CA ASP A 14 -15.42 -19.65 -6.45
C ASP A 14 -15.99 -18.58 -7.41
N GLY A 15 -15.85 -17.31 -7.07
CA GLY A 15 -16.37 -16.16 -7.82
C GLY A 15 -17.83 -15.84 -7.57
N SER A 16 -18.57 -16.65 -6.80
CA SER A 16 -19.93 -16.34 -6.38
C SER A 16 -19.97 -15.18 -5.39
N VAL A 17 -21.14 -14.58 -5.19
CA VAL A 17 -21.33 -13.43 -4.31
C VAL A 17 -22.29 -13.81 -3.20
N SER A 18 -21.90 -13.52 -1.95
CA SER A 18 -22.74 -13.76 -0.78
C SER A 18 -22.65 -12.58 0.19
N LYS A 19 -23.51 -12.56 1.22
CA LYS A 19 -23.45 -11.53 2.27
C LYS A 19 -22.05 -11.42 2.84
N LEU A 20 -21.51 -10.18 2.93
CA LEU A 20 -20.22 -9.92 3.52
C LEU A 20 -20.11 -10.50 4.94
N SER A 21 -19.06 -11.23 5.20
CA SER A 21 -18.81 -11.88 6.48
C SER A 21 -17.31 -12.11 6.68
N LYS A 22 -16.90 -12.50 7.89
CA LYS A 22 -15.49 -12.79 8.22
C LYS A 22 -14.84 -13.87 7.34
N ARG A 23 -15.62 -14.65 6.59
CA ARG A 23 -15.09 -15.61 5.59
C ARG A 23 -14.40 -14.93 4.41
N HIS A 24 -14.76 -13.68 4.16
CA HIS A 24 -14.20 -12.88 3.05
C HIS A 24 -12.95 -12.09 3.47
N GLY A 25 -12.44 -12.28 4.69
CA GLY A 25 -11.31 -11.55 5.24
C GLY A 25 -11.69 -10.60 6.36
N SER A 26 -10.84 -9.63 6.63
CA SER A 26 -11.06 -8.59 7.65
C SER A 26 -12.18 -7.65 7.23
N THR A 27 -13.32 -7.75 7.90
CA THR A 27 -14.53 -6.96 7.59
C THR A 27 -14.90 -5.96 8.67
N GLY A 28 -14.31 -6.08 9.86
CA GLY A 28 -14.48 -5.13 10.95
C GLY A 28 -13.55 -3.93 10.81
N PHE A 29 -14.02 -2.75 11.23
CA PHE A 29 -13.20 -1.54 11.18
C PHE A 29 -11.84 -1.72 11.89
N SER A 30 -11.85 -2.26 13.11
CA SER A 30 -10.62 -2.52 13.88
C SER A 30 -9.71 -3.54 13.21
N ASP A 31 -10.29 -4.56 12.56
CA ASP A 31 -9.51 -5.57 11.84
C ASP A 31 -8.79 -4.93 10.64
N LEU A 32 -9.49 -4.07 9.89
CA LEU A 32 -8.90 -3.32 8.77
C LEU A 32 -7.79 -2.36 9.22
N VAL A 33 -7.98 -1.66 10.34
CA VAL A 33 -6.93 -0.80 10.91
C VAL A 33 -5.70 -1.63 11.29
N ASN A 34 -5.90 -2.78 11.92
CA ASN A 34 -4.80 -3.70 12.27
C ASN A 34 -4.10 -4.27 11.02
N ASP A 35 -4.82 -4.41 9.90
CA ASP A 35 -4.26 -4.80 8.60
C ASP A 35 -3.49 -3.65 7.91
N GLY A 36 -3.37 -2.49 8.56
CA GLY A 36 -2.56 -1.37 8.09
C GLY A 36 -3.29 -0.38 7.19
N TYR A 37 -4.63 -0.42 7.16
CA TYR A 37 -5.42 0.60 6.48
C TYR A 37 -5.64 1.82 7.38
N LEU A 38 -5.61 3.00 6.80
CA LEU A 38 -5.89 4.26 7.47
C LEU A 38 -7.39 4.40 7.77
N PRO A 39 -7.77 4.89 8.97
CA PRO A 39 -9.17 5.13 9.32
C PRO A 39 -9.91 5.99 8.28
N GLU A 40 -9.28 7.03 7.78
CA GLU A 40 -9.83 7.95 6.79
C GLU A 40 -10.11 7.23 5.45
N ALA A 41 -9.19 6.38 5.01
CA ALA A 41 -9.34 5.58 3.79
C ALA A 41 -10.49 4.58 3.92
N ILE A 42 -10.62 3.92 5.08
CA ILE A 42 -11.72 2.99 5.36
C ILE A 42 -13.06 3.72 5.32
N ILE A 43 -13.18 4.89 5.96
CA ILE A 43 -14.41 5.66 6.00
C ILE A 43 -14.79 6.13 4.59
N ASN A 44 -13.84 6.66 3.83
CA ASN A 44 -14.06 7.08 2.44
C ASN A 44 -14.52 5.88 1.59
N TYR A 45 -13.85 4.74 1.70
CA TYR A 45 -14.21 3.54 0.97
C TYR A 45 -15.63 3.04 1.30
N ILE A 46 -15.99 2.99 2.59
CA ILE A 46 -17.34 2.58 3.02
C ILE A 46 -18.41 3.52 2.46
N ALA A 47 -18.15 4.82 2.43
CA ALA A 47 -19.08 5.77 1.83
C ALA A 47 -19.32 5.44 0.36
N LEU A 48 -18.27 5.17 -0.42
CA LEU A 48 -18.38 4.83 -1.84
C LEU A 48 -19.06 3.49 -2.11
N LEU A 49 -19.17 2.59 -1.12
CA LEU A 49 -19.92 1.34 -1.29
C LEU A 49 -21.43 1.53 -1.42
N GLY A 50 -21.98 2.62 -0.89
CA GLY A 50 -23.41 2.87 -0.92
C GLY A 50 -23.79 4.25 -1.46
N TRP A 51 -22.83 5.04 -1.89
CA TRP A 51 -23.04 6.39 -2.39
C TRP A 51 -22.13 6.68 -3.59
N CYS A 52 -22.65 7.43 -4.55
CA CYS A 52 -21.94 7.86 -5.74
C CYS A 52 -21.96 9.40 -5.82
N PRO A 53 -20.80 10.07 -5.80
CA PRO A 53 -20.71 11.49 -6.02
C PRO A 53 -21.06 11.85 -7.47
N LYS A 54 -21.56 13.07 -7.69
CA LYS A 54 -22.01 13.53 -9.02
C LYS A 54 -20.86 13.69 -10.03
N ASP A 55 -19.67 13.95 -9.53
CA ASP A 55 -18.46 14.23 -10.31
C ASP A 55 -17.50 13.03 -10.45
N ASN A 56 -17.93 11.87 -9.96
CA ASN A 56 -17.13 10.64 -9.92
C ASN A 56 -15.80 10.78 -9.13
N GLN A 57 -15.67 11.76 -8.25
CA GLN A 57 -14.54 11.85 -7.34
C GLN A 57 -14.53 10.64 -6.40
N GLU A 58 -13.37 10.04 -6.18
CA GLU A 58 -13.24 8.86 -5.30
C GLU A 58 -12.41 9.12 -4.04
N VAL A 59 -11.50 10.09 -4.06
CA VAL A 59 -10.64 10.43 -2.92
C VAL A 59 -11.14 11.73 -2.29
N PHE A 60 -11.52 11.65 -1.00
CA PHE A 60 -12.04 12.77 -0.24
C PHE A 60 -11.27 12.93 1.07
N THR A 61 -11.11 14.14 1.56
CA THR A 61 -10.88 14.33 3.00
C THR A 61 -12.17 14.02 3.75
N LEU A 62 -12.11 13.72 5.05
CA LEU A 62 -13.33 13.49 5.85
C LEU A 62 -14.28 14.69 5.82
N GLN A 63 -13.73 15.91 5.86
CA GLN A 63 -14.52 17.13 5.71
C GLN A 63 -15.13 17.22 4.31
N GLY A 64 -14.35 17.02 3.24
CA GLY A 64 -14.83 17.02 1.87
C GLY A 64 -15.91 15.97 1.63
N LEU A 65 -15.78 14.78 2.22
CA LEU A 65 -16.82 13.76 2.17
C LEU A 65 -18.13 14.23 2.80
N ALA A 66 -18.06 14.88 3.97
CA ALA A 66 -19.24 15.44 4.65
C ALA A 66 -19.91 16.55 3.86
N GLU A 67 -19.14 17.39 3.16
CA GLU A 67 -19.63 18.49 2.33
C GLU A 67 -20.29 18.00 1.02
N HIS A 68 -19.75 16.94 0.41
CA HIS A 68 -20.24 16.39 -0.86
C HIS A 68 -21.37 15.38 -0.67
N PHE A 69 -21.47 14.76 0.51
CA PHE A 69 -22.46 13.72 0.76
C PHE A 69 -23.89 14.25 0.57
N SER A 70 -24.68 13.51 -0.20
CA SER A 70 -26.08 13.79 -0.40
C SER A 70 -26.91 12.52 -0.37
N ILE A 71 -28.12 12.60 0.15
CA ILE A 71 -29.05 11.47 0.21
C ILE A 71 -29.43 11.01 -1.21
N ASP A 72 -29.50 11.93 -2.16
CA ASP A 72 -29.86 11.63 -3.56
C ASP A 72 -28.79 10.78 -4.27
N GLY A 73 -27.53 10.82 -3.79
CA GLY A 73 -26.44 9.99 -4.30
C GLY A 73 -26.42 8.56 -3.76
N ILE A 74 -27.32 8.22 -2.83
CA ILE A 74 -27.35 6.87 -2.25
C ILE A 74 -27.81 5.85 -3.30
N SER A 75 -26.97 4.83 -3.51
CA SER A 75 -27.25 3.73 -4.43
C SER A 75 -28.38 2.84 -3.90
N LYS A 76 -29.22 2.36 -4.80
CA LYS A 76 -30.25 1.35 -4.51
C LYS A 76 -29.76 -0.08 -4.82
N SER A 77 -28.61 -0.20 -5.47
CA SER A 77 -28.02 -1.49 -5.85
C SER A 77 -27.09 -2.01 -4.76
N GLN A 78 -27.01 -3.33 -4.64
CA GLN A 78 -26.03 -3.98 -3.78
C GLN A 78 -24.62 -3.65 -4.24
N SER A 79 -23.71 -3.43 -3.27
CA SER A 79 -22.30 -3.20 -3.54
C SER A 79 -21.48 -4.40 -3.11
N ILE A 80 -20.42 -4.70 -3.85
CA ILE A 80 -19.47 -5.77 -3.51
C ILE A 80 -18.28 -5.12 -2.83
N PHE A 81 -17.89 -5.67 -1.67
CA PHE A 81 -16.68 -5.26 -0.97
C PHE A 81 -15.47 -5.72 -1.77
N ASP A 82 -14.66 -4.78 -2.21
CA ASP A 82 -13.48 -4.97 -3.06
C ASP A 82 -12.24 -4.51 -2.27
N TYR A 83 -11.41 -5.48 -1.86
CA TYR A 83 -10.17 -5.23 -1.14
C TYR A 83 -9.11 -4.54 -2.01
N ASP A 84 -9.09 -4.80 -3.31
CA ASP A 84 -8.12 -4.17 -4.21
C ASP A 84 -8.42 -2.67 -4.31
N LYS A 85 -9.70 -2.32 -4.43
CA LYS A 85 -10.13 -0.91 -4.42
C LYS A 85 -9.83 -0.22 -3.09
N LEU A 86 -10.08 -0.87 -1.95
CA LEU A 86 -9.72 -0.33 -0.63
C LEU A 86 -8.21 -0.13 -0.52
N THR A 87 -7.42 -1.10 -0.98
CA THR A 87 -5.96 -1.04 -0.94
C THR A 87 -5.42 0.07 -1.83
N TRP A 88 -5.97 0.22 -3.04
CA TRP A 88 -5.64 1.34 -3.92
C TRP A 88 -5.95 2.68 -3.26
N LEU A 89 -7.17 2.84 -2.73
CA LEU A 89 -7.60 4.08 -2.07
C LEU A 89 -6.70 4.41 -0.87
N ASN A 90 -6.36 3.42 -0.05
CA ASN A 90 -5.44 3.60 1.06
C ASN A 90 -4.05 4.09 0.60
N GLY A 91 -3.56 3.54 -0.51
CA GLY A 91 -2.32 3.99 -1.14
C GLY A 91 -2.39 5.46 -1.58
N GLU A 92 -3.53 5.93 -2.11
CA GLU A 92 -3.71 7.35 -2.46
C GLU A 92 -3.60 8.26 -1.23
N TYR A 93 -4.19 7.87 -0.09
CA TYR A 93 -4.05 8.62 1.16
C TYR A 93 -2.61 8.66 1.65
N LEU A 94 -1.89 7.54 1.61
CA LEU A 94 -0.48 7.49 2.01
C LEU A 94 0.40 8.37 1.11
N ARG A 95 0.16 8.38 -0.20
CA ARG A 95 0.89 9.22 -1.16
C ARG A 95 0.58 10.70 -1.03
N ALA A 96 -0.63 11.06 -0.61
CA ALA A 96 -1.04 12.45 -0.42
C ALA A 96 -0.50 13.09 0.86
N MET A 97 0.03 12.32 1.80
CA MET A 97 0.65 12.83 3.03
C MET A 97 1.94 13.57 2.74
N THR A 98 2.32 14.49 3.63
CA THR A 98 3.69 15.01 3.64
C THR A 98 4.66 13.89 4.02
N LEU A 99 5.91 14.00 3.57
CA LEU A 99 6.95 13.01 3.91
C LEU A 99 7.12 12.85 5.42
N GLU A 100 7.01 13.95 6.17
CA GLU A 100 7.07 13.96 7.63
C GLU A 100 5.93 13.15 8.24
N GLN A 101 4.69 13.37 7.80
CA GLN A 101 3.51 12.62 8.27
C GLN A 101 3.66 11.12 7.98
N PHE A 102 4.07 10.76 6.78
CA PHE A 102 4.32 9.37 6.42
C PHE A 102 5.42 8.75 7.28
N THR A 103 6.54 9.47 7.49
CA THR A 103 7.66 9.02 8.32
C THR A 103 7.21 8.73 9.75
N GLN A 104 6.40 9.61 10.34
CA GLN A 104 5.84 9.41 11.69
C GLN A 104 4.96 8.16 11.77
N LEU A 105 4.10 7.92 10.77
CA LEU A 105 3.26 6.72 10.70
C LEU A 105 4.07 5.44 10.49
N ALA A 106 5.14 5.49 9.72
CA ALA A 106 6.00 4.36 9.42
C ALA A 106 6.97 4.02 10.58
N MET A 107 7.21 4.96 11.50
CA MET A 107 8.20 4.84 12.58
C MET A 107 8.06 3.57 13.43
N PRO A 108 6.85 3.11 13.83
CA PRO A 108 6.70 1.85 14.56
C PRO A 108 7.28 0.66 13.78
N SER A 109 7.02 0.57 12.47
CA SER A 109 7.56 -0.48 11.60
C SER A 109 9.08 -0.37 11.44
N TYR A 110 9.61 0.85 11.33
CA TYR A 110 11.06 1.09 11.27
C TYR A 110 11.75 0.62 12.56
N LYS A 111 11.23 1.00 13.71
CA LYS A 111 11.78 0.60 15.02
C LYS A 111 11.62 -0.89 15.30
N GLN A 112 10.62 -1.54 14.75
CA GLN A 112 10.48 -3.00 14.82
C GLN A 112 11.65 -3.71 14.11
N VAL A 113 12.05 -3.23 12.93
CA VAL A 113 13.13 -3.85 12.14
C VAL A 113 14.50 -3.40 12.62
N PHE A 114 14.64 -2.12 12.98
CA PHE A 114 15.89 -1.46 13.38
C PHE A 114 15.77 -0.81 14.77
N PRO A 115 15.68 -1.61 15.84
CA PRO A 115 15.42 -1.08 17.20
C PRO A 115 16.52 -0.18 17.75
N GLN A 116 17.77 -0.37 17.30
CA GLN A 116 18.95 0.33 17.84
C GLN A 116 19.74 1.10 16.76
N THR A 117 19.23 1.15 15.53
CA THR A 117 19.93 1.81 14.43
C THR A 117 19.30 3.18 14.19
N ASP A 118 20.14 4.19 14.03
CA ASP A 118 19.73 5.52 13.60
C ASP A 118 20.02 5.64 12.08
N LEU A 119 18.96 5.50 11.30
CA LEU A 119 18.99 5.64 9.84
C LEU A 119 18.39 7.01 9.47
N ASN A 120 18.71 7.48 8.27
CA ASN A 120 17.98 8.62 7.71
C ASN A 120 16.56 8.19 7.32
N TRP A 121 15.63 8.32 8.28
CA TRP A 121 14.24 7.88 8.14
C TRP A 121 13.49 8.61 7.04
N GLU A 122 13.84 9.87 6.76
CA GLU A 122 13.23 10.65 5.68
C GLU A 122 13.62 10.08 4.31
N VAL A 123 14.89 9.74 4.10
CA VAL A 123 15.34 9.08 2.86
C VAL A 123 14.66 7.75 2.69
N LEU A 124 14.58 6.93 3.74
CA LEU A 124 13.87 5.65 3.69
C LEU A 124 12.38 5.85 3.35
N SER A 125 11.74 6.82 3.99
CA SER A 125 10.33 7.16 3.75
C SER A 125 10.09 7.65 2.33
N SER A 126 10.99 8.46 1.77
CA SER A 126 10.86 8.95 0.39
C SER A 126 10.87 7.83 -0.65
N ILE A 127 11.60 6.74 -0.37
CA ILE A 127 11.65 5.56 -1.22
C ILE A 127 10.38 4.69 -1.05
N LEU A 128 9.86 4.59 0.17
CA LEU A 128 8.75 3.70 0.51
C LEU A 128 7.38 4.29 0.21
N GLN A 129 7.17 5.57 0.51
CA GLN A 129 5.87 6.24 0.39
C GLN A 129 5.17 6.03 -0.96
N PRO A 130 5.86 6.13 -2.12
CA PRO A 130 5.23 5.89 -3.42
C PRO A 130 4.82 4.43 -3.65
N ARG A 131 5.38 3.47 -2.89
CA ARG A 131 5.25 2.03 -3.10
C ARG A 131 4.34 1.34 -2.10
N VAL A 132 4.20 1.93 -0.91
CA VAL A 132 3.42 1.37 0.19
C VAL A 132 1.93 1.62 -0.05
N THR A 133 1.13 0.58 0.09
CA THR A 133 -0.33 0.66 0.04
C THR A 133 -0.99 0.34 1.37
N LYS A 134 -0.26 -0.31 2.30
CA LYS A 134 -0.70 -0.58 3.68
C LYS A 134 0.49 -0.48 4.64
N LEU A 135 0.27 0.05 5.84
CA LEU A 135 1.35 0.27 6.82
C LEU A 135 2.01 -1.04 7.30
N ASN A 136 1.27 -2.14 7.37
CA ASN A 136 1.81 -3.44 7.78
C ASN A 136 2.81 -4.05 6.78
N GLN A 137 2.87 -3.58 5.54
CA GLN A 137 3.83 -4.02 4.53
C GLN A 137 5.24 -3.46 4.76
N ILE A 138 5.36 -2.35 5.51
CA ILE A 138 6.61 -1.61 5.64
C ILE A 138 7.72 -2.48 6.23
N ALA A 139 7.44 -3.24 7.30
CA ALA A 139 8.44 -4.07 7.96
C ALA A 139 9.04 -5.12 7.01
N ASP A 140 8.19 -5.76 6.21
CA ASP A 140 8.62 -6.77 5.22
C ASP A 140 9.43 -6.12 4.08
N MET A 141 8.99 -4.92 3.64
CA MET A 141 9.66 -4.19 2.55
C MET A 141 11.07 -3.71 2.90
N ILE A 142 11.39 -3.55 4.18
CA ILE A 142 12.69 -3.07 4.63
C ILE A 142 13.55 -4.16 5.30
N GLY A 143 13.03 -5.35 5.47
CA GLY A 143 13.71 -6.46 6.14
C GLY A 143 15.06 -6.81 5.52
N PHE A 144 15.18 -6.66 4.19
CA PHE A 144 16.42 -6.96 3.45
C PHE A 144 17.59 -6.03 3.80
N PHE A 145 17.37 -4.86 4.36
CA PHE A 145 18.46 -4.00 4.86
C PHE A 145 19.12 -4.56 6.12
N LYS A 146 18.40 -5.41 6.86
CA LYS A 146 18.94 -6.04 8.07
C LYS A 146 19.67 -7.33 7.73
N GLU A 147 19.09 -8.12 6.87
CA GLU A 147 19.57 -9.43 6.49
C GLU A 147 19.17 -9.74 5.06
N LEU A 148 20.13 -10.20 4.26
CA LEU A 148 19.85 -10.63 2.91
C LEU A 148 19.01 -11.92 2.97
N PRO A 149 17.77 -11.94 2.44
CA PRO A 149 16.94 -13.13 2.48
C PRO A 149 17.52 -14.24 1.62
N GLU A 150 17.20 -15.48 1.96
CA GLU A 150 17.45 -16.59 1.04
C GLU A 150 16.64 -16.39 -0.25
N TYR A 151 17.30 -16.49 -1.39
CA TYR A 151 16.66 -16.34 -2.68
C TYR A 151 17.21 -17.35 -3.70
N SER A 152 16.37 -17.73 -4.66
CA SER A 152 16.81 -18.58 -5.76
C SER A 152 17.63 -17.78 -6.76
N ALA A 153 18.75 -18.35 -7.20
CA ALA A 153 19.57 -17.79 -8.28
C ALA A 153 18.76 -17.58 -9.60
N GLU A 154 17.65 -18.28 -9.76
CA GLU A 154 16.75 -18.12 -10.91
C GLU A 154 16.17 -16.70 -11.03
N LEU A 155 16.13 -15.91 -9.94
CA LEU A 155 15.69 -14.52 -9.98
C LEU A 155 16.56 -13.65 -10.89
N PHE A 156 17.81 -14.04 -11.13
CA PHE A 156 18.71 -13.35 -12.05
C PHE A 156 18.48 -13.71 -13.52
N VAL A 157 17.61 -14.69 -13.82
CA VAL A 157 17.28 -15.09 -15.19
C VAL A 157 16.06 -14.33 -15.68
N ASN A 158 16.25 -13.44 -16.65
CA ASN A 158 15.16 -12.65 -17.22
C ASN A 158 15.30 -12.56 -18.74
N LYS A 159 14.33 -13.14 -19.46
CA LYS A 159 14.32 -13.16 -20.94
C LYS A 159 14.26 -11.76 -21.56
N LYS A 160 13.51 -10.84 -20.95
CA LYS A 160 13.35 -9.47 -21.44
C LYS A 160 14.65 -8.68 -21.33
N SER A 161 15.34 -8.84 -20.21
CA SER A 161 16.64 -8.19 -19.96
C SER A 161 17.81 -8.99 -20.53
N LYS A 162 17.57 -10.18 -21.12
CA LYS A 162 18.57 -11.08 -21.67
C LYS A 162 19.63 -11.51 -20.64
N THR A 163 19.24 -11.59 -19.36
CA THR A 163 20.11 -12.06 -18.28
C THR A 163 19.98 -13.56 -18.07
N ASN A 164 21.06 -14.19 -17.72
CA ASN A 164 21.18 -15.58 -17.29
C ASN A 164 22.18 -15.65 -16.10
N LEU A 165 22.33 -16.83 -15.51
CA LEU A 165 23.20 -16.98 -14.31
C LEU A 165 24.64 -16.55 -14.58
N GLU A 166 25.20 -16.92 -15.74
CA GLU A 166 26.61 -16.66 -16.08
C GLU A 166 26.85 -15.15 -16.29
N ASN A 167 26.06 -14.50 -17.16
CA ASN A 167 26.26 -13.08 -17.43
C ASN A 167 25.87 -12.19 -16.24
N SER A 168 24.93 -12.64 -15.39
CA SER A 168 24.58 -11.92 -14.17
C SER A 168 25.72 -11.87 -13.17
N VAL A 169 26.44 -12.99 -12.98
CA VAL A 169 27.64 -13.01 -12.13
C VAL A 169 28.70 -12.04 -12.65
N THR A 170 28.99 -12.11 -13.95
CA THR A 170 29.97 -11.22 -14.59
C THR A 170 29.60 -9.74 -14.43
N MET A 171 28.32 -9.42 -14.57
CA MET A 171 27.82 -8.04 -14.40
C MET A 171 27.94 -7.57 -12.95
N LEU A 172 27.61 -8.44 -11.97
CA LEU A 172 27.73 -8.10 -10.56
C LEU A 172 29.20 -7.90 -10.15
N GLU A 173 30.10 -8.76 -10.60
CA GLU A 173 31.54 -8.62 -10.37
C GLU A 173 32.09 -7.32 -10.96
N ALA A 174 31.59 -6.91 -12.13
CA ALA A 174 31.97 -5.64 -12.74
C ALA A 174 31.38 -4.42 -12.03
N ALA A 175 30.19 -4.55 -11.43
CA ALA A 175 29.52 -3.46 -10.72
C ALA A 175 30.19 -3.14 -9.37
N ILE A 176 30.71 -4.13 -8.65
CA ILE A 176 31.31 -3.95 -7.31
C ILE A 176 32.41 -2.87 -7.33
N PRO A 177 33.47 -2.94 -8.17
CA PRO A 177 34.54 -1.93 -8.15
C PRO A 177 34.07 -0.55 -8.64
N VAL A 178 33.00 -0.47 -9.40
CA VAL A 178 32.37 0.80 -9.79
C VAL A 178 31.69 1.46 -8.61
N LEU A 179 30.89 0.68 -7.87
CA LEU A 179 30.20 1.15 -6.67
C LEU A 179 31.17 1.52 -5.54
N GLU A 180 32.25 0.78 -5.36
CA GLU A 180 33.27 1.06 -4.34
C GLU A 180 34.04 2.38 -4.58
N ARG A 181 34.04 2.89 -5.81
CA ARG A 181 34.68 4.16 -6.18
C ARG A 181 33.76 5.37 -6.04
N LEU A 182 32.50 5.17 -5.68
CA LEU A 182 31.57 6.29 -5.48
C LEU A 182 31.93 7.06 -4.21
N ASP A 183 32.30 8.32 -4.37
CA ASP A 183 32.54 9.23 -3.22
C ASP A 183 31.23 9.63 -2.53
N THR A 184 30.14 9.68 -3.30
CA THR A 184 28.80 10.01 -2.79
C THR A 184 27.74 9.07 -3.36
N TRP A 185 26.82 8.64 -2.51
CA TRP A 185 25.72 7.75 -2.89
C TRP A 185 24.45 8.57 -3.16
N THR A 186 24.37 9.15 -4.34
CA THR A 186 23.18 9.87 -4.83
C THR A 186 22.59 9.16 -6.04
N VAL A 187 21.34 9.48 -6.36
CA VAL A 187 20.66 8.90 -7.53
C VAL A 187 21.44 9.22 -8.81
N GLU A 188 21.96 10.46 -8.93
CA GLU A 188 22.72 10.94 -10.07
C GLU A 188 24.08 10.22 -10.21
N ALA A 189 24.72 9.89 -9.10
CA ALA A 189 26.01 9.20 -9.10
C ALA A 189 25.90 7.70 -9.44
N ILE A 190 24.72 7.10 -9.20
CA ILE A 190 24.47 5.68 -9.48
C ILE A 190 23.95 5.47 -10.92
N HIS A 191 23.37 6.49 -11.56
CA HIS A 191 22.88 6.48 -12.94
C HIS A 191 23.97 6.78 -13.95
#